data_5606f6306e2ee000e6fd558456af8d87
#
_entry.id   5606f6306e2ee000e6fd558456af8d87
#
_cell.length_a   1.000
_cell.length_b   1.000
_cell.length_c   1.000
_cell.angle_alpha   90.00
_cell.angle_beta   90.00
_cell.angle_gamma   90.00
#
_symmetry.space_group_name_H-M   'P 1'
#
loop_
_entity.id
_entity.type
_entity.pdbx_description
1 polymer ?
#
loop_
_entity_poly.entity_id
_entity_poly.type
_entity_poly.pdbx_seq_one_letter_code
_entity_poly.pdbx_strand_id
1 'polypeptide(L)'
;MDWQDQGFVLAARRHGESDAILTVLTREHGRHLGIVKGGTGRRQRAVVETGNAVTAHWHARLSEHLGRFQVELAAPHAALCMADPARLAALTAACATLEAALPEREPHEDVFDDFAALAEQLSRKAVDWPTQFVRWEARLLSSLGFGLDLAQCALTGATEGLAFVSPKTGRAVTAEAGKLLKDKLLPLPAFLTESQSRPGRDDLVAGLRLTGYFLDRHVFAHAPKPGAAEARARLIERLTAR
;
A
#
# COMPACT_ATOMS: atom_id res chain seq x y z
N MET A 1 -9.01 -20.38 -20.14
CA MET A 1 -9.66 -19.52 -19.16
C MET A 1 -9.57 -18.08 -19.64
N ASP A 2 -10.64 -17.34 -19.42
CA ASP A 2 -10.78 -15.98 -19.95
C ASP A 2 -11.67 -15.17 -18.98
N TRP A 3 -11.24 -13.97 -18.59
CA TRP A 3 -11.99 -13.09 -17.72
C TRP A 3 -11.60 -11.62 -17.93
N GLN A 4 -12.51 -10.72 -17.56
CA GLN A 4 -12.30 -9.27 -17.56
C GLN A 4 -12.60 -8.73 -16.17
N ASP A 5 -11.75 -7.81 -15.68
CA ASP A 5 -11.88 -7.22 -14.35
C ASP A 5 -11.30 -5.81 -14.30
N GLN A 6 -11.68 -5.05 -13.28
CA GLN A 6 -11.01 -3.80 -12.93
C GLN A 6 -9.71 -4.12 -12.20
N GLY A 7 -8.66 -3.35 -12.46
CA GLY A 7 -7.37 -3.60 -11.83
C GLY A 7 -6.50 -2.36 -11.69
N PHE A 8 -5.44 -2.52 -10.90
CA PHE A 8 -4.35 -1.54 -10.77
C PHE A 8 -3.03 -2.20 -11.16
N VAL A 9 -2.25 -1.53 -11.98
CA VAL A 9 -0.89 -1.98 -12.32
C VAL A 9 0.02 -1.81 -11.10
N LEU A 10 0.41 -2.91 -10.46
CA LEU A 10 1.36 -2.89 -9.34
C LEU A 10 2.81 -2.82 -9.82
N ALA A 11 3.13 -3.55 -10.90
CA ALA A 11 4.46 -3.53 -11.50
C ALA A 11 4.40 -3.88 -13.00
N ALA A 12 5.34 -3.32 -13.76
CA ALA A 12 5.60 -3.67 -15.15
C ALA A 12 7.09 -3.95 -15.34
N ARG A 13 7.42 -5.17 -15.80
CA ARG A 13 8.81 -5.59 -16.03
C ARG A 13 9.01 -5.96 -17.48
N ARG A 14 10.08 -5.43 -18.10
CA ARG A 14 10.42 -5.76 -19.49
C ARG A 14 10.60 -7.27 -19.65
N HIS A 15 10.04 -7.83 -20.71
CA HIS A 15 10.15 -9.23 -21.08
C HIS A 15 10.47 -9.35 -22.59
N GLY A 16 11.63 -9.94 -22.89
CA GLY A 16 12.12 -9.97 -24.27
C GLY A 16 12.38 -8.57 -24.84
N GLU A 17 12.15 -8.41 -26.14
CA GLU A 17 12.47 -7.17 -26.87
C GLU A 17 11.38 -6.09 -26.72
N SER A 18 10.11 -6.49 -26.80
CA SER A 18 8.98 -5.54 -26.89
C SER A 18 7.88 -5.76 -25.85
N ASP A 19 7.84 -6.92 -25.20
CA ASP A 19 6.78 -7.31 -24.28
C ASP A 19 7.06 -6.84 -22.85
N ALA A 20 6.03 -6.87 -22.01
CA ALA A 20 6.14 -6.64 -20.58
C ALA A 20 5.39 -7.73 -19.80
N ILE A 21 5.93 -8.14 -18.65
CA ILE A 21 5.16 -8.88 -17.64
C ILE A 21 4.57 -7.84 -16.69
N LEU A 22 3.25 -7.85 -16.58
CA LEU A 22 2.52 -7.06 -15.61
C LEU A 22 2.18 -7.88 -14.38
N THR A 23 2.24 -7.22 -13.23
CA THR A 23 1.54 -7.61 -12.01
C THR A 23 0.37 -6.64 -11.86
N VAL A 24 -0.86 -7.16 -11.86
CA VAL A 24 -2.09 -6.38 -11.72
C VAL A 24 -2.82 -6.85 -10.46
N LEU A 25 -3.21 -5.94 -9.59
CA LEU A 25 -4.19 -6.22 -8.55
C LEU A 25 -5.56 -6.06 -9.17
N THR A 26 -6.33 -7.12 -9.25
CA THR A 26 -7.70 -7.11 -9.75
C THR A 26 -8.69 -7.30 -8.61
N ARG A 27 -9.92 -6.83 -8.78
CA ARG A 27 -10.93 -6.85 -7.73
C ARG A 27 -11.38 -8.26 -7.39
N GLU A 28 -11.77 -9.04 -8.42
CA GLU A 28 -12.41 -10.35 -8.26
C GLU A 28 -11.43 -11.53 -8.40
N HIS A 29 -10.23 -11.29 -9.00
CA HIS A 29 -9.25 -12.35 -9.26
C HIS A 29 -7.94 -12.15 -8.50
N GLY A 30 -7.86 -11.14 -7.61
CA GLY A 30 -6.68 -10.88 -6.79
C GLY A 30 -5.46 -10.40 -7.59
N ARG A 31 -4.27 -10.61 -7.04
CA ARG A 31 -3.01 -10.26 -7.68
C ARG A 31 -2.67 -11.27 -8.77
N HIS A 32 -2.69 -10.84 -10.03
CA HIS A 32 -2.44 -11.68 -11.20
C HIS A 32 -1.23 -11.20 -12.01
N LEU A 33 -0.52 -12.16 -12.61
CA LEU A 33 0.55 -11.89 -13.55
C LEU A 33 0.12 -12.26 -14.98
N GLY A 34 0.65 -11.54 -15.97
CA GLY A 34 0.41 -11.85 -17.36
C GLY A 34 1.32 -11.06 -18.31
N ILE A 35 1.50 -11.56 -19.53
CA ILE A 35 2.31 -10.92 -20.56
C ILE A 35 1.43 -9.93 -21.34
N VAL A 36 1.90 -8.69 -21.47
CA VAL A 36 1.35 -7.72 -22.41
C VAL A 36 2.25 -7.65 -23.63
N LYS A 37 1.70 -8.04 -24.79
CA LYS A 37 2.39 -7.95 -26.07
C LYS A 37 2.63 -6.49 -26.45
N GLY A 38 3.86 -6.18 -26.86
CA GLY A 38 4.24 -4.80 -27.19
C GLY A 38 4.19 -3.84 -25.97
N GLY A 39 4.22 -4.37 -24.73
CA GLY A 39 4.05 -3.61 -23.50
C GLY A 39 5.11 -2.53 -23.25
N THR A 40 6.28 -2.63 -23.89
CA THR A 40 7.33 -1.60 -23.85
C THR A 40 7.19 -0.52 -24.93
N GLY A 41 6.26 -0.70 -25.88
CA GLY A 41 5.99 0.25 -26.96
C GLY A 41 5.38 1.56 -26.42
N ARG A 42 5.65 2.68 -27.11
CA ARG A 42 5.29 4.04 -26.67
C ARG A 42 3.83 4.20 -26.20
N ARG A 43 2.88 3.61 -26.94
CA ARG A 43 1.45 3.70 -26.60
C ARG A 43 1.10 2.88 -25.36
N GLN A 44 1.57 1.64 -25.31
CA GLN A 44 1.22 0.71 -24.25
C GLN A 44 1.94 1.06 -22.94
N ARG A 45 3.16 1.61 -23.02
CA ARG A 45 3.95 2.04 -21.87
C ARG A 45 3.19 3.02 -20.97
N ALA A 46 2.45 3.96 -21.55
CA ALA A 46 1.66 4.92 -20.75
C ALA A 46 0.48 4.26 -20.03
N VAL A 47 -0.05 3.16 -20.55
CA VAL A 47 -1.14 2.39 -19.93
C VAL A 47 -0.60 1.57 -18.77
N VAL A 48 0.54 0.91 -18.95
CA VAL A 48 1.13 -0.02 -17.97
C VAL A 48 2.00 0.65 -16.89
N GLU A 49 1.94 1.97 -16.77
CA GLU A 49 2.64 2.67 -15.68
C GLU A 49 2.11 2.24 -14.31
N THR A 50 3.05 2.01 -13.37
CA THR A 50 2.74 1.58 -12.00
C THR A 50 1.79 2.57 -11.31
N GLY A 51 0.71 2.06 -10.74
CA GLY A 51 -0.34 2.81 -10.06
C GLY A 51 -1.51 3.22 -10.96
N ASN A 52 -1.46 3.01 -12.28
CA ASN A 52 -2.60 3.27 -13.14
C ASN A 52 -3.73 2.26 -12.90
N ALA A 53 -4.97 2.77 -12.91
CA ALA A 53 -6.15 1.92 -12.99
C ALA A 53 -6.39 1.49 -14.42
N VAL A 54 -6.72 0.22 -14.61
CA VAL A 54 -6.95 -0.42 -15.92
C VAL A 54 -8.17 -1.31 -15.90
N THR A 55 -8.79 -1.47 -17.06
CA THR A 55 -9.62 -2.63 -17.36
C THR A 55 -8.69 -3.72 -17.89
N ALA A 56 -8.62 -4.86 -17.22
CA ALA A 56 -7.73 -5.95 -17.54
C ALA A 56 -8.49 -7.14 -18.09
N HIS A 57 -8.13 -7.58 -19.28
CA HIS A 57 -8.61 -8.80 -19.90
C HIS A 57 -7.49 -9.84 -19.85
N TRP A 58 -7.71 -10.93 -19.13
CA TRP A 58 -6.70 -11.98 -18.97
C TRP A 58 -7.16 -13.26 -19.68
N HIS A 59 -6.22 -13.86 -20.41
CA HIS A 59 -6.46 -15.13 -21.13
C HIS A 59 -5.30 -16.10 -20.91
N ALA A 60 -5.61 -17.35 -20.59
CA ALA A 60 -4.64 -18.44 -20.57
C ALA A 60 -5.32 -19.78 -20.96
N ARG A 61 -4.50 -20.71 -21.44
CA ARG A 61 -4.97 -22.07 -21.73
C ARG A 61 -5.34 -22.83 -20.46
N LEU A 62 -4.52 -22.69 -19.41
CA LEU A 62 -4.74 -23.30 -18.09
C LEU A 62 -4.61 -22.20 -17.02
N SER A 63 -5.29 -22.39 -15.89
CA SER A 63 -5.33 -21.39 -14.81
C SER A 63 -3.96 -21.07 -14.21
N GLU A 64 -3.10 -22.07 -14.12
CA GLU A 64 -1.74 -21.95 -13.55
C GLU A 64 -0.74 -21.30 -14.49
N HIS A 65 -1.08 -21.10 -15.76
CA HIS A 65 -0.19 -20.44 -16.70
C HIS A 65 -0.10 -18.94 -16.40
N LEU A 66 1.04 -18.33 -16.78
CA LEU A 66 1.26 -16.89 -16.68
C LEU A 66 0.17 -16.08 -17.44
N GLY A 67 -0.32 -16.62 -18.55
CA GLY A 67 -1.36 -15.97 -19.34
C GLY A 67 -0.89 -14.71 -20.07
N ARG A 68 -1.88 -14.06 -20.70
CA ARG A 68 -1.70 -12.79 -21.41
C ARG A 68 -2.72 -11.78 -20.95
N PHE A 69 -2.29 -10.56 -20.79
CA PHE A 69 -3.16 -9.42 -20.55
C PHE A 69 -3.35 -8.59 -21.83
N GLN A 70 -4.59 -8.17 -22.04
CA GLN A 70 -4.93 -6.96 -22.77
C GLN A 70 -5.43 -5.97 -21.73
N VAL A 71 -4.86 -4.74 -21.72
CA VAL A 71 -5.20 -3.72 -20.74
C VAL A 71 -5.57 -2.42 -21.42
N GLU A 72 -6.62 -1.79 -20.91
CA GLU A 72 -7.08 -0.47 -21.32
C GLU A 72 -7.00 0.46 -20.12
N LEU A 73 -6.54 1.70 -20.35
CA LEU A 73 -6.40 2.70 -19.28
C LEU A 73 -7.78 3.15 -18.81
N ALA A 74 -8.06 2.96 -17.52
CA ALA A 74 -9.27 3.46 -16.86
C ALA A 74 -9.01 4.81 -16.17
N ALA A 75 -7.89 4.96 -15.42
CA ALA A 75 -7.48 6.23 -14.84
C ALA A 75 -5.95 6.36 -14.79
N PRO A 76 -5.38 7.51 -15.20
CA PRO A 76 -3.94 7.74 -15.29
C PRO A 76 -3.35 8.27 -13.97
N HIS A 77 -3.51 7.54 -12.86
CA HIS A 77 -3.07 8.00 -11.52
C HIS A 77 -1.58 8.34 -11.47
N ALA A 78 -0.73 7.55 -12.16
CA ALA A 78 0.70 7.84 -12.25
C ALA A 78 0.97 9.23 -12.85
N ALA A 79 0.33 9.56 -13.97
CA ALA A 79 0.50 10.86 -14.64
C ALA A 79 -0.02 12.00 -13.76
N LEU A 80 -1.14 11.82 -13.06
CA LEU A 80 -1.71 12.81 -12.14
C LEU A 80 -0.80 13.08 -10.94
N CYS A 81 -0.04 12.09 -10.49
CA CYS A 81 0.93 12.22 -9.40
C CYS A 81 2.29 12.79 -9.84
N MET A 82 2.63 12.81 -11.14
CA MET A 82 3.96 13.24 -11.64
C MET A 82 4.37 14.65 -11.23
N ALA A 83 3.40 15.56 -11.06
CA ALA A 83 3.68 16.94 -10.67
C ALA A 83 4.17 17.08 -9.20
N ASP A 84 3.94 16.06 -8.36
CA ASP A 84 4.38 16.01 -6.97
C ASP A 84 5.20 14.72 -6.73
N PRO A 85 6.53 14.84 -6.63
CA PRO A 85 7.41 13.67 -6.44
C PRO A 85 7.12 12.86 -5.18
N ALA A 86 6.54 13.48 -4.13
CA ALA A 86 6.17 12.75 -2.93
C ALA A 86 4.92 11.90 -3.14
N ARG A 87 3.90 12.41 -3.89
CA ARG A 87 2.71 11.63 -4.25
C ARG A 87 3.04 10.47 -5.17
N LEU A 88 3.91 10.69 -6.16
CA LEU A 88 4.37 9.61 -7.03
C LEU A 88 5.15 8.54 -6.24
N ALA A 89 5.98 8.95 -5.27
CA ALA A 89 6.66 8.02 -4.39
C ALA A 89 5.69 7.23 -3.50
N ALA A 90 4.61 7.88 -3.01
CA ALA A 90 3.58 7.21 -2.21
C ALA A 90 2.82 6.17 -3.05
N LEU A 91 2.40 6.52 -4.26
CA LEU A 91 1.75 5.59 -5.18
C LEU A 91 2.64 4.39 -5.49
N THR A 92 3.92 4.63 -5.78
CA THR A 92 4.92 3.58 -6.06
C THR A 92 5.16 2.70 -4.83
N ALA A 93 5.27 3.29 -3.64
CA ALA A 93 5.46 2.55 -2.39
C ALA A 93 4.25 1.67 -2.07
N ALA A 94 3.02 2.19 -2.25
CA ALA A 94 1.80 1.43 -2.04
C ALA A 94 1.71 0.23 -3.01
N CYS A 95 1.96 0.44 -4.30
CA CYS A 95 1.98 -0.65 -5.29
C CYS A 95 3.02 -1.73 -4.93
N ALA A 96 4.23 -1.32 -4.56
CA ALA A 96 5.28 -2.27 -4.19
C ALA A 96 4.94 -3.04 -2.90
N THR A 97 4.30 -2.38 -1.93
CA THR A 97 3.83 -3.02 -0.69
C THR A 97 2.75 -4.07 -1.00
N LEU A 98 1.78 -3.76 -1.86
CA LEU A 98 0.74 -4.72 -2.27
C LEU A 98 1.34 -5.89 -3.07
N GLU A 99 2.31 -5.63 -3.97
CA GLU A 99 3.00 -6.71 -4.68
C GLU A 99 3.72 -7.67 -3.73
N ALA A 100 4.28 -7.14 -2.63
CA ALA A 100 4.99 -7.93 -1.63
C ALA A 100 4.06 -8.66 -0.65
N ALA A 101 2.92 -8.05 -0.30
CA ALA A 101 2.03 -8.51 0.75
C ALA A 101 1.01 -9.56 0.30
N LEU A 102 0.51 -9.45 -0.93
CA LEU A 102 -0.62 -10.25 -1.38
C LEU A 102 -0.15 -11.53 -2.10
N PRO A 103 -0.78 -12.68 -1.83
CA PRO A 103 -0.58 -13.89 -2.60
C PRO A 103 -1.12 -13.72 -4.04
N GLU A 104 -0.71 -14.61 -4.95
CA GLU A 104 -1.24 -14.61 -6.30
C GLU A 104 -2.62 -15.28 -6.34
N ARG A 105 -3.53 -14.68 -7.14
CA ARG A 105 -4.83 -15.25 -7.50
C ARG A 105 -5.79 -15.45 -6.32
N GLU A 106 -5.58 -14.71 -5.28
CA GLU A 106 -6.45 -14.68 -4.11
C GLU A 106 -7.13 -13.30 -4.03
N PRO A 107 -8.46 -13.24 -4.15
CA PRO A 107 -9.19 -11.98 -4.08
C PRO A 107 -9.14 -11.37 -2.67
N HIS A 108 -8.91 -10.06 -2.63
CA HIS A 108 -8.96 -9.23 -1.43
C HIS A 108 -9.70 -7.93 -1.80
N GLU A 109 -11.03 -8.01 -1.86
CA GLU A 109 -11.85 -6.88 -2.33
C GLU A 109 -11.72 -5.65 -1.44
N ASP A 110 -11.62 -5.83 -0.13
CA ASP A 110 -11.41 -4.76 0.84
C ASP A 110 -10.06 -4.04 0.61
N VAL A 111 -8.99 -4.79 0.35
CA VAL A 111 -7.67 -4.23 0.03
C VAL A 111 -7.71 -3.50 -1.31
N PHE A 112 -8.42 -4.03 -2.30
CA PHE A 112 -8.61 -3.39 -3.60
C PHE A 112 -9.32 -2.04 -3.44
N ASP A 113 -10.44 -2.00 -2.72
CA ASP A 113 -11.24 -0.79 -2.52
C ASP A 113 -10.48 0.27 -1.70
N ASP A 114 -9.77 -0.14 -0.66
CA ASP A 114 -8.90 0.73 0.13
C ASP A 114 -7.75 1.33 -0.69
N PHE A 115 -7.14 0.55 -1.59
CA PHE A 115 -6.11 1.05 -2.49
C PHE A 115 -6.68 1.98 -3.56
N ALA A 116 -7.85 1.68 -4.11
CA ALA A 116 -8.55 2.55 -5.06
C ALA A 116 -8.83 3.93 -4.44
N ALA A 117 -9.32 3.95 -3.20
CA ALA A 117 -9.54 5.20 -2.46
C ALA A 117 -8.23 5.98 -2.24
N LEU A 118 -7.13 5.31 -1.90
CA LEU A 118 -5.82 5.94 -1.75
C LEU A 118 -5.30 6.52 -3.07
N ALA A 119 -5.36 5.75 -4.17
CA ALA A 119 -4.91 6.19 -5.50
C ALA A 119 -5.66 7.45 -5.97
N GLU A 120 -6.98 7.48 -5.74
CA GLU A 120 -7.81 8.66 -6.01
C GLU A 120 -7.39 9.87 -5.17
N GLN A 121 -7.15 9.70 -3.87
CA GLN A 121 -6.69 10.77 -2.99
C GLN A 121 -5.31 11.30 -3.36
N LEU A 122 -4.38 10.42 -3.73
CA LEU A 122 -3.05 10.81 -4.21
C LEU A 122 -3.13 11.64 -5.49
N SER A 123 -4.11 11.37 -6.35
CA SER A 123 -4.34 12.10 -7.60
C SER A 123 -4.97 13.48 -7.40
N ARG A 124 -5.64 13.73 -6.27
CA ARG A 124 -6.29 15.01 -5.94
C ARG A 124 -5.33 15.96 -5.23
N LYS A 125 -5.14 17.19 -5.76
CA LYS A 125 -4.18 18.17 -5.23
C LYS A 125 -4.50 18.69 -3.81
N ALA A 126 -5.76 18.67 -3.40
CA ALA A 126 -6.25 19.37 -2.20
C ALA A 126 -6.42 18.49 -0.95
N VAL A 127 -6.02 17.23 -0.99
CA VAL A 127 -6.26 16.27 0.11
C VAL A 127 -5.00 16.11 0.97
N ASP A 128 -5.17 15.94 2.28
CA ASP A 128 -4.12 15.53 3.23
C ASP A 128 -3.79 14.04 3.04
N TRP A 129 -3.15 13.73 1.93
CA TRP A 129 -2.80 12.39 1.53
C TRP A 129 -1.76 11.70 2.44
N PRO A 130 -0.80 12.40 3.12
CA PRO A 130 0.17 11.68 3.94
C PRO A 130 -0.49 10.95 5.12
N THR A 131 -1.46 11.59 5.75
CA THR A 131 -2.27 10.97 6.82
C THR A 131 -3.07 9.78 6.30
N GLN A 132 -3.67 9.94 5.11
CA GLN A 132 -4.43 8.86 4.49
C GLN A 132 -3.55 7.68 4.08
N PHE A 133 -2.30 7.94 3.69
CA PHE A 133 -1.33 6.88 3.41
C PHE A 133 -1.03 6.05 4.65
N VAL A 134 -0.77 6.67 5.80
CA VAL A 134 -0.53 5.96 7.06
C VAL A 134 -1.77 5.16 7.51
N ARG A 135 -2.97 5.75 7.37
CA ARG A 135 -4.22 5.05 7.67
C ARG A 135 -4.44 3.85 6.74
N TRP A 136 -4.10 3.99 5.48
CA TRP A 136 -4.15 2.89 4.51
C TRP A 136 -3.18 1.76 4.90
N GLU A 137 -1.93 2.07 5.29
CA GLU A 137 -0.99 1.05 5.78
C GLU A 137 -1.54 0.32 7.02
N ALA A 138 -2.17 1.03 7.94
CA ALA A 138 -2.78 0.42 9.13
C ALA A 138 -3.96 -0.51 8.77
N ARG A 139 -4.81 -0.11 7.80
CA ARG A 139 -5.90 -0.98 7.30
C ARG A 139 -5.35 -2.20 6.56
N LEU A 140 -4.34 -2.02 5.70
CA LEU A 140 -3.68 -3.13 5.03
C LEU A 140 -3.15 -4.16 6.03
N LEU A 141 -2.45 -3.72 7.09
CA LEU A 141 -2.01 -4.62 8.16
C LEU A 141 -3.19 -5.38 8.79
N SER A 142 -4.34 -4.72 8.97
CA SER A 142 -5.54 -5.36 9.50
C SER A 142 -6.09 -6.43 8.56
N SER A 143 -6.23 -6.14 7.27
CA SER A 143 -6.69 -7.09 6.25
C SER A 143 -5.75 -8.30 6.11
N LEU A 144 -4.45 -8.11 6.37
CA LEU A 144 -3.45 -9.18 6.38
C LEU A 144 -3.43 -10.00 7.69
N GLY A 145 -4.27 -9.67 8.68
CA GLY A 145 -4.32 -10.36 9.98
C GLY A 145 -3.29 -9.85 11.00
N PHE A 146 -2.58 -8.76 10.71
CA PHE A 146 -1.59 -8.12 11.60
C PHE A 146 -2.08 -6.77 12.14
N GLY A 147 -3.41 -6.60 12.23
CA GLY A 147 -4.04 -5.36 12.66
C GLY A 147 -3.61 -4.92 14.05
N LEU A 148 -3.56 -3.59 14.22
CA LEU A 148 -3.29 -2.97 15.49
C LEU A 148 -4.58 -2.91 16.32
N ASP A 149 -4.53 -3.35 17.57
CA ASP A 149 -5.63 -3.19 18.53
C ASP A 149 -5.47 -1.86 19.26
N LEU A 150 -6.12 -0.83 18.71
CA LEU A 150 -6.05 0.55 19.20
C LEU A 150 -7.31 0.96 20.00
N ALA A 151 -8.22 0.02 20.30
CA ALA A 151 -9.49 0.33 20.95
C ALA A 151 -9.33 0.59 22.46
N GLN A 152 -8.40 -0.13 23.11
CA GLN A 152 -8.22 -0.04 24.56
C GLN A 152 -6.77 -0.35 24.97
N CYS A 153 -6.41 0.13 26.15
CA CYS A 153 -5.10 -0.13 26.76
C CYS A 153 -4.95 -1.61 27.13
N ALA A 154 -3.88 -2.25 26.67
CA ALA A 154 -3.58 -3.65 26.95
C ALA A 154 -3.33 -3.95 28.44
N LEU A 155 -2.96 -2.94 29.24
CA LEU A 155 -2.60 -3.08 30.65
C LEU A 155 -3.73 -2.70 31.60
N THR A 156 -4.55 -1.69 31.24
CA THR A 156 -5.55 -1.11 32.15
C THR A 156 -6.99 -1.27 31.64
N GLY A 157 -7.18 -1.61 30.35
CA GLY A 157 -8.51 -1.62 29.71
C GLY A 157 -9.08 -0.24 29.42
N ALA A 158 -8.37 0.85 29.73
CA ALA A 158 -8.84 2.21 29.46
C ALA A 158 -8.91 2.48 27.95
N THR A 159 -9.96 3.19 27.51
CA THR A 159 -10.19 3.55 26.11
C THR A 159 -9.68 4.95 25.76
N GLU A 160 -9.34 5.76 26.75
CA GLU A 160 -8.82 7.12 26.63
C GLU A 160 -7.35 7.20 27.02
N GLY A 161 -6.66 8.26 26.57
CA GLY A 161 -5.26 8.51 26.91
C GLY A 161 -4.29 7.51 26.28
N LEU A 162 -4.69 6.84 25.21
CA LEU A 162 -3.83 5.93 24.44
C LEU A 162 -2.72 6.75 23.75
N ALA A 163 -1.45 6.39 24.01
CA ALA A 163 -0.30 7.16 23.54
C ALA A 163 0.81 6.30 22.93
N PHE A 164 0.75 5.01 23.13
CA PHE A 164 1.77 4.07 22.65
C PHE A 164 1.15 2.79 22.10
N VAL A 165 1.94 2.04 21.31
CA VAL A 165 1.64 0.68 20.86
C VAL A 165 2.81 -0.23 21.23
N SER A 166 2.49 -1.40 21.76
CA SER A 166 3.47 -2.44 22.04
C SER A 166 3.98 -3.06 20.72
N PRO A 167 5.29 -3.00 20.41
CA PRO A 167 5.85 -3.63 19.21
C PRO A 167 5.74 -5.15 19.24
N LYS A 168 5.52 -5.73 20.42
CA LYS A 168 5.40 -7.18 20.59
C LYS A 168 3.99 -7.69 20.27
N THR A 169 2.96 -6.93 20.62
CA THR A 169 1.56 -7.38 20.56
C THR A 169 0.67 -6.56 19.63
N GLY A 170 1.11 -5.40 19.11
CA GLY A 170 0.28 -4.49 18.32
C GLY A 170 -0.82 -3.78 19.11
N ARG A 171 -0.85 -3.91 20.45
CA ARG A 171 -1.92 -3.35 21.29
C ARG A 171 -1.54 -2.00 21.86
N ALA A 172 -2.56 -1.13 21.98
CA ALA A 172 -2.39 0.20 22.55
C ALA A 172 -2.09 0.18 24.06
N VAL A 173 -1.38 1.21 24.51
CA VAL A 173 -1.03 1.45 25.92
C VAL A 173 -1.23 2.94 26.22
N THR A 174 -1.82 3.26 27.38
CA THR A 174 -2.00 4.65 27.81
C THR A 174 -0.66 5.32 28.15
N ALA A 175 -0.64 6.65 28.10
CA ALA A 175 0.54 7.44 28.48
C ALA A 175 1.06 7.11 29.87
N GLU A 176 0.14 6.95 30.83
CA GLU A 176 0.48 6.66 32.23
C GLU A 176 1.05 5.24 32.41
N ALA A 177 0.36 4.21 31.88
CA ALA A 177 0.82 2.82 31.97
C ALA A 177 2.11 2.58 31.19
N GLY A 178 2.34 3.31 30.11
CA GLY A 178 3.55 3.22 29.28
C GLY A 178 4.76 4.00 29.78
N LYS A 179 4.60 4.85 30.82
CA LYS A 179 5.65 5.79 31.26
C LYS A 179 7.00 5.12 31.55
N LEU A 180 7.00 3.99 32.21
CA LEU A 180 8.24 3.23 32.54
C LEU A 180 8.75 2.38 31.39
N LEU A 181 7.97 2.22 30.32
CA LEU A 181 8.29 1.38 29.15
C LEU A 181 8.46 2.20 27.88
N LYS A 182 8.48 3.54 27.99
CA LYS A 182 8.48 4.48 26.87
C LYS A 182 9.48 4.14 25.78
N ASP A 183 10.71 3.77 26.15
CA ASP A 183 11.78 3.43 25.20
C ASP A 183 11.58 2.09 24.47
N LYS A 184 10.65 1.27 24.97
CA LYS A 184 10.30 -0.03 24.38
C LYS A 184 8.97 -0.04 23.64
N LEU A 185 8.29 1.10 23.61
CA LEU A 185 6.99 1.27 22.96
C LEU A 185 7.11 2.17 21.73
N LEU A 186 6.20 1.98 20.79
CA LEU A 186 6.09 2.83 19.61
C LEU A 186 5.08 3.95 19.91
N PRO A 187 5.36 5.22 19.57
CA PRO A 187 4.39 6.30 19.71
C PRO A 187 3.13 6.02 18.90
N LEU A 188 1.95 6.29 19.48
CA LEU A 188 0.67 6.22 18.82
C LEU A 188 0.17 7.63 18.53
N PRO A 189 0.20 8.10 17.28
CA PRO A 189 -0.34 9.40 16.94
C PRO A 189 -1.89 9.39 16.99
N ALA A 190 -2.47 10.47 17.53
CA ALA A 190 -3.91 10.58 17.76
C ALA A 190 -4.76 10.40 16.49
N PHE A 191 -4.25 10.77 15.31
CA PHE A 191 -5.01 10.64 14.07
C PHE A 191 -5.30 9.18 13.66
N LEU A 192 -4.66 8.19 14.27
CA LEU A 192 -4.98 6.77 14.06
C LEU A 192 -6.16 6.28 14.92
N THR A 193 -6.45 6.96 16.01
CA THR A 193 -7.59 6.66 16.91
C THR A 193 -8.72 7.66 16.76
N GLU A 194 -8.41 8.92 16.41
CA GLU A 194 -9.35 10.02 16.30
C GLU A 194 -9.44 10.51 14.84
N SER A 195 -10.60 10.34 14.21
CA SER A 195 -10.79 10.65 12.78
C SER A 195 -10.65 12.15 12.44
N GLN A 196 -10.90 13.05 13.40
CA GLN A 196 -10.87 14.51 13.21
C GLN A 196 -9.55 15.17 13.63
N SER A 197 -8.58 14.42 14.15
CA SER A 197 -7.27 14.95 14.52
C SER A 197 -6.50 15.40 13.27
N ARG A 198 -6.00 16.64 13.30
CA ARG A 198 -5.08 17.16 12.26
C ARG A 198 -3.67 16.93 12.73
N PRO A 199 -2.93 15.98 12.13
CA PRO A 199 -1.59 15.65 12.57
C PRO A 199 -0.60 16.77 12.22
N GLY A 200 0.33 17.01 13.14
CA GLY A 200 1.57 17.71 12.84
C GLY A 200 2.57 16.79 12.12
N ARG A 201 3.72 17.37 11.80
CA ARG A 201 4.82 16.62 11.16
C ARG A 201 5.31 15.45 12.02
N ASP A 202 5.46 15.68 13.32
CA ASP A 202 5.94 14.67 14.26
C ASP A 202 4.96 13.51 14.39
N ASP A 203 3.65 13.79 14.35
CA ASP A 203 2.60 12.77 14.34
C ASP A 203 2.67 11.91 13.07
N LEU A 204 2.90 12.54 11.91
CA LEU A 204 3.04 11.82 10.65
C LEU A 204 4.28 10.89 10.68
N VAL A 205 5.41 11.39 11.17
CA VAL A 205 6.64 10.60 11.32
C VAL A 205 6.42 9.43 12.29
N ALA A 206 5.74 9.68 13.41
CA ALA A 206 5.39 8.65 14.38
C ALA A 206 4.47 7.57 13.75
N GLY A 207 3.47 7.99 12.97
CA GLY A 207 2.58 7.07 12.25
C GLY A 207 3.33 6.20 11.24
N LEU A 208 4.17 6.82 10.40
CA LEU A 208 5.01 6.09 9.44
C LEU A 208 5.99 5.12 10.12
N ARG A 209 6.53 5.50 11.29
CA ARG A 209 7.39 4.62 12.09
C ARG A 209 6.60 3.45 12.68
N LEU A 210 5.39 3.70 13.18
CA LEU A 210 4.52 2.70 13.75
C LEU A 210 4.12 1.65 12.70
N THR A 211 3.51 2.06 11.60
CA THR A 211 3.08 1.14 10.53
C THR A 211 4.27 0.43 9.89
N GLY A 212 5.38 1.16 9.68
CA GLY A 212 6.61 0.61 9.13
C GLY A 212 7.19 -0.53 9.96
N TYR A 213 7.19 -0.40 11.28
CA TYR A 213 7.67 -1.46 12.16
C TYR A 213 6.94 -2.80 11.90
N PHE A 214 5.61 -2.74 11.76
CA PHE A 214 4.82 -3.95 11.52
C PHE A 214 4.90 -4.45 10.08
N LEU A 215 4.98 -3.54 9.09
CA LEU A 215 5.22 -3.91 7.70
C LEU A 215 6.58 -4.59 7.52
N ASP A 216 7.64 -4.05 8.12
CA ASP A 216 8.98 -4.65 8.09
C ASP A 216 8.96 -6.07 8.66
N ARG A 217 8.28 -6.25 9.79
CA ARG A 217 8.24 -7.52 10.50
C ARG A 217 7.39 -8.58 9.81
N HIS A 218 6.24 -8.21 9.24
CA HIS A 218 5.21 -9.16 8.79
C HIS A 218 5.11 -9.26 7.27
N VAL A 219 5.58 -8.25 6.53
CA VAL A 219 5.48 -8.19 5.07
C VAL A 219 6.86 -8.21 4.44
N PHE A 220 7.71 -7.22 4.73
CA PHE A 220 8.95 -7.04 3.98
C PHE A 220 10.02 -8.06 4.34
N ALA A 221 10.06 -8.53 5.60
CA ALA A 221 10.98 -9.60 6.02
C ALA A 221 10.75 -10.92 5.27
N HIS A 222 9.55 -11.13 4.74
CA HIS A 222 9.16 -12.34 4.00
C HIS A 222 9.08 -12.12 2.49
N ALA A 223 9.24 -10.88 2.03
CA ALA A 223 9.19 -10.56 0.61
C ALA A 223 10.40 -11.12 -0.14
N PRO A 224 10.20 -11.70 -1.34
CA PRO A 224 11.31 -12.30 -2.12
C PRO A 224 12.32 -11.26 -2.64
N LYS A 225 11.97 -9.96 -2.59
CA LYS A 225 12.82 -8.86 -3.05
C LYS A 225 12.65 -7.63 -2.13
N PRO A 226 13.72 -6.86 -1.89
CA PRO A 226 13.68 -5.69 -0.99
C PRO A 226 12.96 -4.47 -1.57
N GLY A 227 12.46 -4.52 -2.80
CA GLY A 227 11.93 -3.36 -3.53
C GLY A 227 10.80 -2.59 -2.83
N ALA A 228 9.97 -3.26 -2.03
CA ALA A 228 8.89 -2.62 -1.29
C ALA A 228 9.42 -1.76 -0.14
N ALA A 229 10.33 -2.31 0.68
CA ALA A 229 10.97 -1.58 1.76
C ALA A 229 11.75 -0.35 1.23
N GLU A 230 12.48 -0.52 0.12
CA GLU A 230 13.22 0.58 -0.53
C GLU A 230 12.29 1.67 -1.09
N ALA A 231 11.17 1.29 -1.72
CA ALA A 231 10.21 2.25 -2.24
C ALA A 231 9.57 3.07 -1.10
N ARG A 232 9.25 2.42 0.01
CA ARG A 232 8.73 3.08 1.21
C ARG A 232 9.77 3.98 1.86
N ALA A 233 11.03 3.58 1.96
CA ALA A 233 12.12 4.40 2.48
C ALA A 233 12.27 5.71 1.69
N ARG A 234 12.26 5.63 0.35
CA ARG A 234 12.29 6.82 -0.54
C ARG A 234 11.10 7.76 -0.32
N LEU A 235 9.91 7.24 -0.02
CA LEU A 235 8.76 8.06 0.35
C LEU A 235 9.01 8.80 1.66
N ILE A 236 9.46 8.09 2.71
CA ILE A 236 9.73 8.68 4.03
C ILE A 236 10.77 9.79 3.91
N GLU A 237 11.86 9.58 3.21
CA GLU A 237 12.88 10.61 2.95
C GLU A 237 12.26 11.88 2.34
N ARG A 238 11.37 11.74 1.34
CA ARG A 238 10.69 12.88 0.70
C ARG A 238 9.73 13.62 1.63
N LEU A 239 9.05 12.90 2.53
CA LEU A 239 8.13 13.50 3.51
C LEU A 239 8.88 14.18 4.66
N THR A 240 10.07 13.68 5.01
CA THR A 240 10.87 14.19 6.13
C THR A 240 11.89 15.25 5.71
N ALA A 241 12.25 15.35 4.43
CA ALA A 241 13.18 16.37 3.90
C ALA A 241 12.55 17.77 3.74
N ARG A 242 11.24 17.91 3.86
CA ARG A 242 10.49 19.18 3.79
C ARG A 242 10.14 19.65 5.20
#